data_3b411e1a9da64364fec2fb1871b2acaa
#
_entry.id   3b411e1a9da64364fec2fb1871b2acaa
#
_cell.length_a   1.000
_cell.length_b   1.000
_cell.length_c   1.000
_cell.angle_alpha   90.00
_cell.angle_beta   90.00
_cell.angle_gamma   90.00
#
_symmetry.space_group_name_H-M   'P 1'
#
loop_
_entity.id
_entity.type
_entity.pdbx_description
1 polymer ?
#
loop_
_entity_poly.entity_id
_entity_poly.type
_entity_poly.pdbx_seq_one_letter_code
_entity_poly.pdbx_strand_id
1 'polypeptide(L)'
;MTKSVIIKPVTGDEANHLLRQSDDYMASLYPAESNQLVDSSALRGKGARFIGAFLDDVCAGCVGVRFFQDSPPYGEIKRLYVDPAYRGKAIASKLMAEIEQVTIAEGIAMVRLETGVLQKAAIGLYESLGYCHIQPFGSYLDDPLSLFMEKHLVPSAPA
;
A
#
# COMPACT_ATOMS: atom_id res chain seq x y z
N MET A 1 -25.87 6.17 12.24
CA MET A 1 -24.58 6.10 12.96
C MET A 1 -23.48 5.68 12.01
N THR A 2 -22.37 6.40 12.04
CA THR A 2 -21.21 6.06 11.23
C THR A 2 -20.49 4.86 11.86
N LYS A 3 -20.24 3.83 11.07
CA LYS A 3 -19.47 2.69 11.55
C LYS A 3 -18.00 3.08 11.71
N SER A 4 -17.38 2.62 12.79
CA SER A 4 -15.97 2.85 13.04
C SER A 4 -15.11 1.93 12.20
N VAL A 5 -14.05 2.47 11.63
CA VAL A 5 -13.05 1.69 10.91
C VAL A 5 -12.01 1.19 11.90
N ILE A 6 -11.76 -0.10 11.89
CA ILE A 6 -10.71 -0.72 12.72
C ILE A 6 -9.59 -1.17 11.78
N ILE A 7 -8.37 -0.68 12.02
CA ILE A 7 -7.18 -1.10 11.27
C ILE A 7 -6.48 -2.17 12.10
N LYS A 8 -6.27 -3.34 11.49
CA LYS A 8 -5.61 -4.46 12.18
C LYS A 8 -4.95 -5.39 11.15
N PRO A 9 -4.03 -6.27 11.60
CA PRO A 9 -3.41 -7.23 10.68
C PRO A 9 -4.44 -8.14 10.02
N VAL A 10 -4.18 -8.48 8.76
CA VAL A 10 -4.92 -9.53 8.04
C VAL A 10 -4.25 -10.84 8.37
N THR A 11 -4.98 -11.76 9.02
CA THR A 11 -4.43 -13.02 9.53
C THR A 11 -4.83 -14.25 8.72
N GLY A 12 -5.84 -14.13 7.89
CA GLY A 12 -6.35 -15.23 7.08
C GLY A 12 -6.65 -14.76 5.66
N ASP A 13 -7.82 -15.13 5.18
CA ASP A 13 -8.25 -14.83 3.82
C ASP A 13 -9.26 -13.67 3.75
N GLU A 14 -9.36 -12.86 4.83
CA GLU A 14 -10.32 -11.77 4.94
C GLU A 14 -10.21 -10.72 3.82
N ALA A 15 -9.03 -10.55 3.23
CA ALA A 15 -8.77 -9.58 2.18
C ALA A 15 -8.73 -10.20 0.79
N ASN A 16 -8.95 -11.51 0.64
CA ASN A 16 -8.81 -12.18 -0.65
C ASN A 16 -9.73 -11.60 -1.72
N HIS A 17 -10.96 -11.22 -1.35
CA HIS A 17 -11.89 -10.60 -2.29
C HIS A 17 -11.36 -9.26 -2.80
N LEU A 18 -10.65 -8.50 -1.96
CA LEU A 18 -10.04 -7.23 -2.35
C LEU A 18 -8.88 -7.45 -3.31
N LEU A 19 -8.06 -8.46 -3.05
CA LEU A 19 -6.93 -8.79 -3.92
C LEU A 19 -7.43 -9.21 -5.30
N ARG A 20 -8.52 -9.99 -5.37
CA ARG A 20 -9.13 -10.36 -6.65
C ARG A 20 -9.70 -9.16 -7.38
N GLN A 21 -10.41 -8.28 -6.68
CA GLN A 21 -10.93 -7.05 -7.29
C GLN A 21 -9.80 -6.18 -7.83
N SER A 22 -8.72 -6.05 -7.07
CA SER A 22 -7.54 -5.29 -7.46
C SER A 22 -6.88 -5.89 -8.71
N ASP A 23 -6.70 -7.22 -8.72
CA ASP A 23 -6.11 -7.93 -9.86
C ASP A 23 -6.95 -7.71 -11.13
N ASP A 24 -8.27 -7.84 -11.02
CA ASP A 24 -9.17 -7.65 -12.16
C ASP A 24 -9.10 -6.21 -12.67
N TYR A 25 -9.06 -5.24 -11.77
CA TYR A 25 -8.97 -3.83 -12.13
C TYR A 25 -7.65 -3.55 -12.86
N MET A 26 -6.54 -4.05 -12.34
CA MET A 26 -5.22 -3.84 -12.95
C MET A 26 -5.14 -4.53 -14.32
N ALA A 27 -5.73 -5.72 -14.45
CA ALA A 27 -5.75 -6.43 -15.73
C ALA A 27 -6.55 -5.67 -16.78
N SER A 28 -7.53 -4.86 -16.37
CA SER A 28 -8.32 -4.04 -17.30
C SER A 28 -7.55 -2.80 -17.79
N LEU A 29 -6.51 -2.37 -17.08
CA LEU A 29 -5.76 -1.14 -17.37
C LEU A 29 -4.41 -1.39 -18.02
N TYR A 30 -3.74 -2.51 -17.70
CA TYR A 30 -2.34 -2.72 -18.07
C TYR A 30 -2.12 -4.09 -18.68
N PRO A 31 -1.16 -4.23 -19.61
CA PRO A 31 -0.75 -5.55 -20.08
C PRO A 31 -0.09 -6.34 -18.95
N ALA A 32 -0.13 -7.66 -19.05
CA ALA A 32 0.37 -8.55 -17.99
C ALA A 32 1.83 -8.27 -17.61
N GLU A 33 2.68 -7.95 -18.60
CA GLU A 33 4.10 -7.66 -18.38
C GLU A 33 4.35 -6.38 -17.59
N SER A 34 3.36 -5.48 -17.52
CA SER A 34 3.46 -4.24 -16.72
C SER A 34 2.79 -4.34 -15.37
N ASN A 35 2.21 -5.49 -15.03
CA ASN A 35 1.57 -5.72 -13.75
C ASN A 35 2.61 -6.20 -12.73
N GLN A 36 2.87 -5.37 -11.72
CA GLN A 36 3.87 -5.63 -10.67
C GLN A 36 3.21 -6.08 -9.36
N LEU A 37 2.13 -6.86 -9.46
CA LEU A 37 1.38 -7.31 -8.30
C LEU A 37 2.08 -8.48 -7.62
N VAL A 38 2.05 -8.47 -6.29
CA VAL A 38 2.50 -9.60 -5.47
C VAL A 38 1.28 -10.24 -4.81
N ASP A 39 1.31 -11.55 -4.58
CA ASP A 39 0.23 -12.21 -3.87
C ASP A 39 0.35 -11.99 -2.36
N SER A 40 -0.67 -12.42 -1.60
CA SER A 40 -0.69 -12.18 -0.17
C SER A 40 0.42 -12.91 0.58
N SER A 41 0.95 -14.01 0.04
CA SER A 41 2.02 -14.75 0.70
C SER A 41 3.30 -13.92 0.79
N ALA A 42 3.56 -13.03 -0.17
CA ALA A 42 4.71 -12.14 -0.15
C ALA A 42 4.61 -11.06 0.93
N LEU A 43 3.43 -10.88 1.53
CA LEU A 43 3.17 -9.86 2.55
C LEU A 43 3.07 -10.47 3.95
N ARG A 44 3.40 -11.76 4.09
CA ARG A 44 3.39 -12.46 5.37
C ARG A 44 4.82 -12.76 5.80
N GLY A 45 5.01 -13.05 7.08
CA GLY A 45 6.32 -13.36 7.64
C GLY A 45 7.05 -12.15 8.18
N LYS A 46 8.32 -12.34 8.53
CA LYS A 46 9.10 -11.32 9.26
C LYS A 46 9.45 -10.10 8.42
N GLY A 47 9.62 -10.29 7.13
CA GLY A 47 10.03 -9.22 6.22
C GLY A 47 8.90 -8.41 5.64
N ALA A 48 7.69 -8.57 6.14
CA ALA A 48 6.52 -7.90 5.58
C ALA A 48 5.42 -7.74 6.61
N ARG A 49 4.45 -6.86 6.30
CA ARG A 49 3.21 -6.72 7.08
C ARG A 49 2.06 -6.54 6.10
N PHE A 50 0.90 -7.05 6.49
CA PHE A 50 -0.33 -6.90 5.70
C PHE A 50 -1.45 -6.52 6.65
N ILE A 51 -2.04 -5.34 6.46
CA ILE A 51 -3.09 -4.82 7.33
C ILE A 51 -4.35 -4.54 6.54
N GLY A 52 -5.47 -4.54 7.22
CA GLY A 52 -6.77 -4.26 6.63
C GLY A 52 -7.56 -3.26 7.44
N ALA A 53 -8.49 -2.62 6.79
CA ALA A 53 -9.47 -1.72 7.39
C ALA A 53 -10.81 -2.48 7.45
N PHE A 54 -11.33 -2.65 8.66
CA PHE A 54 -12.52 -3.47 8.90
C PHE A 54 -13.67 -2.61 9.37
N LEU A 55 -14.84 -2.85 8.78
CA LEU A 55 -16.12 -2.26 9.19
C LEU A 55 -17.03 -3.45 9.51
N ASP A 56 -17.38 -3.62 10.79
CA ASP A 56 -18.23 -4.76 11.25
C ASP A 56 -17.75 -6.09 10.69
N ASP A 57 -16.50 -6.44 10.90
CA ASP A 57 -15.89 -7.70 10.46
C ASP A 57 -15.74 -7.85 8.93
N VAL A 58 -16.12 -6.85 8.15
CA VAL A 58 -15.90 -6.84 6.71
C VAL A 58 -14.61 -6.08 6.41
N CYS A 59 -13.70 -6.72 5.69
CA CYS A 59 -12.48 -6.06 5.23
C CYS A 59 -12.83 -5.17 4.04
N ALA A 60 -12.80 -3.87 4.26
CA ALA A 60 -13.18 -2.87 3.26
C ALA A 60 -11.99 -2.33 2.48
N GLY A 61 -10.77 -2.53 2.99
CA GLY A 61 -9.56 -2.09 2.33
C GLY A 61 -8.35 -2.79 2.91
N CYS A 62 -7.24 -2.75 2.20
CA CYS A 62 -6.00 -3.40 2.64
C CYS A 62 -4.79 -2.66 2.10
N VAL A 63 -3.63 -2.90 2.73
CA VAL A 63 -2.33 -2.45 2.26
C VAL A 63 -1.26 -3.32 2.89
N GLY A 64 -0.18 -3.53 2.14
CA GLY A 64 0.97 -4.26 2.64
C GLY A 64 2.24 -3.46 2.51
N VAL A 65 3.29 -3.90 3.21
CA VAL A 65 4.63 -3.36 3.11
C VAL A 65 5.62 -4.50 3.19
N ARG A 66 6.65 -4.46 2.35
CA ARG A 66 7.81 -5.36 2.40
C ARG A 66 9.01 -4.54 2.83
N PHE A 67 9.81 -5.08 3.74
CA PHE A 67 10.98 -4.37 4.26
C PHE A 67 12.25 -4.83 3.55
N PHE A 68 13.03 -3.86 3.09
CA PHE A 68 14.31 -4.10 2.41
C PHE A 68 15.42 -3.43 3.20
N GLN A 69 16.47 -4.21 3.49
CA GLN A 69 17.62 -3.72 4.28
C GLN A 69 18.73 -3.19 3.36
N ASP A 70 18.33 -2.46 2.33
CA ASP A 70 19.26 -1.79 1.42
C ASP A 70 19.93 -0.58 2.11
N SER A 71 20.73 0.16 1.42
CA SER A 71 21.36 1.38 1.91
C SER A 71 20.88 2.58 1.11
N PRO A 72 19.88 3.35 1.61
CA PRO A 72 19.21 3.20 2.91
C PRO A 72 18.13 2.13 2.91
N PRO A 73 17.77 1.58 4.08
CA PRO A 73 16.65 0.65 4.16
C PRO A 73 15.32 1.35 3.87
N TYR A 74 14.37 0.60 3.32
CA TYR A 74 13.06 1.16 3.01
C TYR A 74 11.97 0.10 3.11
N GLY A 75 10.73 0.56 3.30
CA GLY A 75 9.56 -0.28 3.17
C GLY A 75 8.92 -0.03 1.81
N GLU A 76 8.59 -1.08 1.09
CA GLU A 76 7.88 -0.97 -0.18
C GLU A 76 6.39 -1.22 0.05
N ILE A 77 5.57 -0.19 -0.23
CA ILE A 77 4.11 -0.27 -0.12
C ILE A 77 3.58 -1.10 -1.27
N LYS A 78 2.70 -2.05 -0.96
CA LYS A 78 2.10 -2.95 -1.94
C LYS A 78 0.62 -3.13 -1.66
N ARG A 79 -0.15 -3.37 -2.70
CA ARG A 79 -1.53 -3.86 -2.61
C ARG A 79 -2.47 -2.93 -1.84
N LEU A 80 -2.24 -1.61 -1.90
CA LEU A 80 -3.23 -0.67 -1.38
C LEU A 80 -4.48 -0.73 -2.26
N TYR A 81 -5.59 -1.10 -1.65
CA TYR A 81 -6.87 -1.19 -2.37
C TYR A 81 -8.03 -1.00 -1.41
N VAL A 82 -9.03 -0.25 -1.83
CA VAL A 82 -10.27 -0.05 -1.07
C VAL A 82 -11.43 -0.49 -1.95
N ASP A 83 -12.30 -1.31 -1.39
CA ASP A 83 -13.51 -1.77 -2.08
C ASP A 83 -14.32 -0.53 -2.53
N PRO A 84 -14.72 -0.47 -3.81
CA PRO A 84 -15.49 0.68 -4.31
C PRO A 84 -16.74 0.99 -3.49
N ALA A 85 -17.37 -0.02 -2.87
CA ALA A 85 -18.55 0.17 -2.03
C ALA A 85 -18.26 1.00 -0.77
N TYR A 86 -16.99 1.12 -0.38
CA TYR A 86 -16.59 1.80 0.86
C TYR A 86 -15.73 3.03 0.61
N ARG A 87 -15.58 3.48 -0.63
CA ARG A 87 -14.79 4.67 -0.95
C ARG A 87 -15.47 5.93 -0.43
N GLY A 88 -14.68 7.00 -0.25
CA GLY A 88 -15.17 8.26 0.27
C GLY A 88 -15.20 8.35 1.80
N LYS A 89 -14.65 7.34 2.50
CA LYS A 89 -14.59 7.29 3.97
C LYS A 89 -13.18 7.48 4.51
N ALA A 90 -12.26 7.97 3.68
CA ALA A 90 -10.84 8.19 4.02
C ALA A 90 -10.12 6.90 4.45
N ILE A 91 -10.60 5.73 4.00
CA ILE A 91 -10.02 4.44 4.39
C ILE A 91 -8.59 4.31 3.88
N ALA A 92 -8.33 4.69 2.63
CA ALA A 92 -6.98 4.62 2.05
C ALA A 92 -5.99 5.47 2.86
N SER A 93 -6.37 6.69 3.24
CA SER A 93 -5.52 7.56 4.05
C SER A 93 -5.23 6.95 5.41
N LYS A 94 -6.23 6.32 6.05
CA LYS A 94 -6.05 5.66 7.34
C LYS A 94 -5.13 4.45 7.23
N LEU A 95 -5.27 3.65 6.17
CA LEU A 95 -4.39 2.52 5.92
C LEU A 95 -2.95 2.99 5.71
N MET A 96 -2.75 4.03 4.91
CA MET A 96 -1.42 4.56 4.66
C MET A 96 -0.78 5.11 5.93
N ALA A 97 -1.54 5.84 6.76
CA ALA A 97 -1.02 6.33 8.04
C ALA A 97 -0.56 5.19 8.92
N GLU A 98 -1.32 4.10 9.01
CA GLU A 98 -0.96 2.96 9.84
C GLU A 98 0.24 2.20 9.28
N ILE A 99 0.31 1.98 7.97
CA ILE A 99 1.43 1.24 7.39
C ILE A 99 2.74 2.03 7.53
N GLU A 100 2.67 3.36 7.54
CA GLU A 100 3.84 4.19 7.81
C GLU A 100 4.30 4.03 9.26
N GLN A 101 3.36 3.99 10.20
CA GLN A 101 3.70 3.76 11.62
C GLN A 101 4.30 2.37 11.84
N VAL A 102 3.75 1.36 11.16
CA VAL A 102 4.30 0.00 11.20
C VAL A 102 5.75 0.00 10.70
N THR A 103 6.03 0.73 9.64
CA THR A 103 7.38 0.84 9.07
C THR A 103 8.34 1.54 10.03
N ILE A 104 7.90 2.64 10.64
CA ILE A 104 8.69 3.35 11.66
C ILE A 104 9.01 2.42 12.83
N ALA A 105 8.06 1.61 13.26
CA ALA A 105 8.26 0.67 14.38
C ALA A 105 9.31 -0.38 14.06
N GLU A 106 9.56 -0.68 12.79
CA GLU A 106 10.64 -1.58 12.35
C GLU A 106 11.99 -0.86 12.25
N GLY A 107 12.07 0.42 12.61
CA GLY A 107 13.30 1.19 12.54
C GLY A 107 13.63 1.71 11.15
N ILE A 108 12.64 1.74 10.26
CA ILE A 108 12.83 2.17 8.86
C ILE A 108 12.18 3.54 8.67
N ALA A 109 12.94 4.48 8.10
CA ALA A 109 12.54 5.87 7.99
C ALA A 109 12.13 6.28 6.58
N MET A 110 11.92 5.31 5.68
CA MET A 110 11.56 5.61 4.30
C MET A 110 10.63 4.56 3.73
N VAL A 111 9.64 5.01 2.96
CA VAL A 111 8.79 4.11 2.19
C VAL A 111 8.84 4.50 0.73
N ARG A 112 8.75 3.49 -0.14
CA ARG A 112 8.71 3.63 -1.59
C ARG A 112 7.54 2.84 -2.14
N LEU A 113 7.11 3.21 -3.33
CA LEU A 113 6.03 2.50 -4.02
C LEU A 113 6.19 2.63 -5.53
N GLU A 114 5.58 1.68 -6.23
CA GLU A 114 5.37 1.76 -7.66
C GLU A 114 3.86 1.82 -7.89
N THR A 115 3.40 2.68 -8.78
CA THR A 115 1.99 2.78 -9.15
C THR A 115 1.88 2.99 -10.66
N GLY A 116 0.74 2.63 -11.23
CA GLY A 116 0.51 2.80 -12.65
C GLY A 116 0.07 4.23 -13.00
N VAL A 117 0.54 4.72 -14.15
CA VAL A 117 0.24 6.09 -14.60
C VAL A 117 -1.25 6.34 -14.80
N LEU A 118 -2.06 5.29 -15.01
CA LEU A 118 -3.50 5.41 -15.22
C LEU A 118 -4.28 5.48 -13.91
N GLN A 119 -3.64 5.23 -12.77
CA GLN A 119 -4.27 5.26 -11.46
C GLN A 119 -4.23 6.67 -10.87
N LYS A 120 -4.95 7.59 -11.48
CA LYS A 120 -4.86 9.03 -11.13
C LYS A 120 -5.33 9.32 -9.71
N ALA A 121 -6.34 8.61 -9.22
CA ALA A 121 -6.83 8.80 -7.85
C ALA A 121 -5.79 8.37 -6.82
N ALA A 122 -5.10 7.24 -7.07
CA ALA A 122 -4.03 6.76 -6.19
C ALA A 122 -2.85 7.72 -6.21
N ILE A 123 -2.43 8.19 -7.38
CA ILE A 123 -1.34 9.15 -7.50
C ILE A 123 -1.66 10.43 -6.72
N GLY A 124 -2.88 10.96 -6.87
CA GLY A 124 -3.30 12.15 -6.14
C GLY A 124 -3.29 11.94 -4.62
N LEU A 125 -3.70 10.75 -4.18
CA LEU A 125 -3.63 10.41 -2.76
C LEU A 125 -2.18 10.43 -2.26
N TYR A 126 -1.27 9.73 -2.97
CA TYR A 126 0.13 9.67 -2.55
C TYR A 126 0.74 11.07 -2.51
N GLU A 127 0.50 11.88 -3.52
CA GLU A 127 1.00 13.26 -3.55
C GLU A 127 0.48 14.07 -2.36
N SER A 128 -0.81 13.91 -2.03
CA SER A 128 -1.41 14.62 -0.89
C SER A 128 -0.84 14.17 0.45
N LEU A 129 -0.31 12.94 0.51
CA LEU A 129 0.31 12.39 1.71
C LEU A 129 1.81 12.71 1.81
N GLY A 130 2.36 13.43 0.84
CA GLY A 130 3.76 13.86 0.89
C GLY A 130 4.73 12.97 0.12
N TYR A 131 4.23 12.06 -0.72
CA TYR A 131 5.08 11.25 -1.58
C TYR A 131 5.60 12.08 -2.76
N CYS A 132 6.86 11.89 -3.12
CA CYS A 132 7.52 12.58 -4.22
C CYS A 132 7.93 11.59 -5.30
N HIS A 133 7.89 12.02 -6.55
CA HIS A 133 8.31 11.19 -7.69
C HIS A 133 9.81 10.94 -7.66
N ILE A 134 10.23 9.69 -7.93
CA ILE A 134 11.62 9.28 -7.99
C ILE A 134 11.86 8.40 -9.22
N GLN A 135 13.12 8.06 -9.47
CA GLN A 135 13.51 7.08 -10.47
C GLN A 135 13.16 5.66 -10.00
N PRO A 136 13.11 4.66 -10.88
CA PRO A 136 12.90 3.27 -10.46
C PRO A 136 13.87 2.84 -9.37
N PHE A 137 13.40 2.01 -8.47
CA PHE A 137 14.18 1.51 -7.34
C PHE A 137 14.17 -0.01 -7.29
N GLY A 138 15.05 -0.60 -6.50
CA GLY A 138 15.14 -2.05 -6.32
C GLY A 138 15.39 -2.75 -7.65
N SER A 139 14.63 -3.80 -7.91
CA SER A 139 14.75 -4.58 -9.15
C SER A 139 13.83 -4.08 -10.27
N TYR A 140 13.13 -2.98 -10.07
CA TYR A 140 12.23 -2.45 -11.09
C TYR A 140 12.99 -1.92 -12.29
N LEU A 141 12.49 -2.24 -13.49
CA LEU A 141 12.94 -1.65 -14.74
C LEU A 141 12.10 -0.42 -15.05
N ASP A 142 12.67 0.47 -15.85
CA ASP A 142 11.91 1.63 -16.32
C ASP A 142 10.79 1.16 -17.26
N ASP A 143 9.56 1.56 -16.94
CA ASP A 143 8.37 1.22 -17.71
C ASP A 143 7.55 2.51 -17.83
N PRO A 144 7.20 2.95 -19.07
CA PRO A 144 6.44 4.18 -19.23
C PRO A 144 5.04 4.13 -18.60
N LEU A 145 4.54 2.93 -18.25
CA LEU A 145 3.26 2.78 -17.57
C LEU A 145 3.39 2.81 -16.06
N SER A 146 4.61 2.93 -15.51
CA SER A 146 4.87 2.93 -14.07
C SER A 146 5.39 4.27 -13.59
N LEU A 147 4.97 4.67 -12.40
CA LEU A 147 5.53 5.78 -11.64
C LEU A 147 6.10 5.26 -10.34
N PHE A 148 7.18 5.87 -9.88
CA PHE A 148 7.85 5.50 -8.65
C PHE A 148 7.85 6.70 -7.71
N MET A 149 7.56 6.46 -6.43
CA MET A 149 7.45 7.53 -5.45
C MET A 149 8.09 7.11 -4.14
N GLU A 150 8.51 8.09 -3.35
CA GLU A 150 9.03 7.82 -2.00
C GLU A 150 8.59 8.91 -1.03
N LYS A 151 8.62 8.54 0.25
CA LYS A 151 8.37 9.47 1.35
C LYS A 151 9.34 9.16 2.49
N HIS A 152 9.97 10.20 3.01
CA HIS A 152 10.76 10.08 4.23
C HIS A 152 9.82 10.19 5.43
N LEU A 153 9.93 9.23 6.34
CA LEU A 153 9.04 9.16 7.50
C LEU A 153 9.68 9.88 8.68
N VAL A 154 8.85 10.64 9.39
CA VAL A 154 9.28 11.32 10.60
C VAL A 154 8.58 10.63 11.77
N PRO A 155 9.34 10.04 12.73
CA PRO A 155 8.72 9.46 13.91
C PRO A 155 7.89 10.50 14.65
N SER A 156 6.78 10.05 15.26
CA SER A 156 5.96 10.94 16.08
C SER A 156 6.82 11.52 17.20
N ALA A 157 6.69 12.82 17.45
CA ALA A 157 7.41 13.47 18.54
C ALA A 157 6.99 12.83 19.87
N PRO A 158 7.93 12.57 20.79
CA PRO A 158 7.54 12.08 22.12
C PRO A 158 6.66 13.10 22.81
N ALA A 159 5.63 12.62 23.46
CA ALA A 159 4.69 13.47 24.17
C ALA A 159 5.36 14.14 25.37
#